data_4bba399777c5e1d3c3cc4d9a22a4d505
#
_entry.id   4bba399777c5e1d3c3cc4d9a22a4d505
#
_cell.length_a   1.000
_cell.length_b   1.000
_cell.length_c   1.000
_cell.angle_alpha   90.00
_cell.angle_beta   90.00
_cell.angle_gamma   90.00
#
_symmetry.space_group_name_H-M   'P 1'
#
loop_
_entity.id
_entity.type
_entity.pdbx_description
1 polymer ?
#
loop_
_entity_poly.entity_id
_entity_poly.type
_entity_poly.pdbx_seq_one_letter_code
_entity_poly.pdbx_strand_id
1 'polypeptide(L)'
;MTRARRRVLVTGGAGFIGSHIADAYLAAGDEVWIMDDLSSGRRENVPEAAHLVEMDIRSAEDVRNLFREARFDLVNHHAAQIDVRVSVTDPAKDAAINVHGLLNLTEAAIEVGTRRFVFVSSGGVVYGEPELIPTPESAPKGPLSPYGVTKLTGEHYLNYYRHVRGLDYVALRYANVYGPRQDPLGEAGVV
;
A
#
# COMPACT_ATOMS: atom_id res chain seq x y z
N MET A 1 30.15 7.63 2.59
CA MET A 1 29.13 8.70 2.70
C MET A 1 27.93 8.10 3.42
N THR A 2 27.60 8.57 4.61
CA THR A 2 26.39 8.17 5.33
C THR A 2 25.18 8.69 4.56
N ARG A 3 24.27 7.81 4.18
CA ARG A 3 23.00 8.18 3.55
C ARG A 3 22.20 9.07 4.51
N ALA A 4 21.63 10.17 4.02
CA ALA A 4 20.73 10.98 4.81
C ALA A 4 19.53 10.17 5.29
N ARG A 5 19.17 10.32 6.56
CA ARG A 5 17.98 9.70 7.18
C ARG A 5 16.73 10.21 6.47
N ARG A 6 15.91 9.31 5.92
CA ARG A 6 14.65 9.66 5.28
C ARG A 6 13.50 9.51 6.26
N ARG A 7 12.45 10.29 6.06
CA ARG A 7 11.13 10.04 6.66
C ARG A 7 10.30 9.18 5.74
N VAL A 8 9.95 7.98 6.20
CA VAL A 8 9.22 6.99 5.43
C VAL A 8 7.86 6.75 6.06
N LEU A 9 6.79 6.90 5.29
CA LEU A 9 5.46 6.49 5.68
C LEU A 9 5.19 5.07 5.16
N VAL A 10 4.81 4.16 6.06
CA VAL A 10 4.28 2.84 5.73
C VAL A 10 2.82 2.81 6.11
N THR A 11 1.91 2.83 5.13
CA THR A 11 0.49 2.66 5.43
C THR A 11 0.15 1.17 5.50
N GLY A 12 -0.77 0.77 6.37
CA GLY A 12 -1.00 -0.64 6.66
C GLY A 12 0.18 -1.31 7.40
N GLY A 13 0.99 -0.49 8.09
CA GLY A 13 2.22 -0.94 8.75
C GLY A 13 2.02 -1.76 10.02
N ALA A 14 0.81 -1.85 10.54
CA ALA A 14 0.43 -2.76 11.63
C ALA A 14 -0.02 -4.14 11.10
N GLY A 15 -0.17 -4.29 9.77
CA GLY A 15 -0.49 -5.55 9.12
C GLY A 15 0.73 -6.46 8.97
N PHE A 16 0.50 -7.67 8.45
CA PHE A 16 1.54 -8.68 8.22
C PHE A 16 2.72 -8.15 7.39
N ILE A 17 2.48 -7.81 6.12
CA ILE A 17 3.56 -7.41 5.20
C ILE A 17 4.12 -6.04 5.58
N GLY A 18 3.23 -5.07 5.89
CA GLY A 18 3.62 -3.70 6.20
C GLY A 18 4.55 -3.59 7.41
N SER A 19 4.35 -4.44 8.43
CA SER A 19 5.22 -4.45 9.62
C SER A 19 6.65 -4.93 9.33
N HIS A 20 6.82 -5.91 8.44
CA HIS A 20 8.16 -6.33 7.99
C HIS A 20 8.84 -5.25 7.16
N ILE A 21 8.09 -4.51 6.35
CA ILE A 21 8.61 -3.37 5.59
C ILE A 21 9.03 -2.24 6.54
N ALA A 22 8.26 -1.97 7.60
CA ALA A 22 8.63 -1.01 8.63
C ALA A 22 9.95 -1.40 9.33
N ASP A 23 10.09 -2.67 9.73
CA ASP A 23 11.34 -3.20 10.30
C ASP A 23 12.53 -2.99 9.36
N ALA A 24 12.36 -3.26 8.07
CA ALA A 24 13.43 -3.12 7.09
C ALA A 24 13.88 -1.65 6.91
N TYR A 25 12.95 -0.69 6.92
CA TYR A 25 13.30 0.73 6.87
C TYR A 25 13.98 1.21 8.15
N LEU A 26 13.52 0.76 9.32
CA LEU A 26 14.19 1.06 10.61
C LEU A 26 15.61 0.51 10.63
N ALA A 27 15.81 -0.75 10.20
CA ALA A 27 17.13 -1.37 10.09
C ALA A 27 18.06 -0.63 9.11
N ALA A 28 17.48 0.01 8.08
CA ALA A 28 18.22 0.87 7.14
C ALA A 28 18.54 2.26 7.69
N GLY A 29 18.12 2.59 8.93
CA GLY A 29 18.36 3.86 9.61
C GLY A 29 17.37 4.97 9.26
N ASP A 30 16.26 4.66 8.61
CA ASP A 30 15.21 5.64 8.29
C ASP A 30 14.34 5.97 9.52
N GLU A 31 13.70 7.12 9.51
CA GLU A 31 12.62 7.48 10.44
C GLU A 31 11.32 6.95 9.88
N VAL A 32 10.67 6.03 10.60
CA VAL A 32 9.49 5.32 10.10
C VAL A 32 8.24 5.79 10.82
N TRP A 33 7.24 6.13 10.01
CA TRP A 33 5.88 6.42 10.43
C TRP A 33 4.97 5.32 9.88
N ILE A 34 4.07 4.84 10.72
CA ILE A 34 3.06 3.84 10.37
C ILE A 34 1.70 4.50 10.45
N MET A 35 0.94 4.45 9.36
CA MET A 35 -0.48 4.84 9.33
C MET A 35 -1.31 3.58 9.17
N ASP A 36 -2.19 3.31 10.11
CA ASP A 36 -3.04 2.11 10.14
C ASP A 36 -4.33 2.43 10.91
N ASP A 37 -5.48 1.96 10.46
CA ASP A 37 -6.74 2.14 11.18
C ASP A 37 -7.01 1.01 12.17
N LEU A 38 -6.09 0.04 12.26
CA LEU A 38 -6.14 -1.15 13.10
C LEU A 38 -7.40 -2.02 12.89
N SER A 39 -8.07 -1.88 11.75
CA SER A 39 -9.25 -2.70 11.40
C SER A 39 -8.89 -4.17 11.20
N SER A 40 -7.68 -4.45 10.73
CA SER A 40 -7.10 -5.78 10.59
C SER A 40 -5.64 -5.84 11.08
N GLY A 41 -4.97 -4.70 11.14
CA GLY A 41 -3.64 -4.56 11.70
C GLY A 41 -3.63 -4.76 13.22
N ARG A 42 -2.49 -5.18 13.76
CA ARG A 42 -2.30 -5.43 15.18
C ARG A 42 -1.25 -4.50 15.74
N ARG A 43 -1.58 -3.80 16.83
CA ARG A 43 -0.65 -2.87 17.50
C ARG A 43 0.67 -3.53 17.91
N GLU A 44 0.62 -4.82 18.25
CA GLU A 44 1.79 -5.64 18.60
C GLU A 44 2.78 -5.87 17.45
N ASN A 45 2.34 -5.68 16.19
CA ASN A 45 3.21 -5.76 15.03
C ASN A 45 3.97 -4.46 14.76
N VAL A 46 3.60 -3.37 15.44
CA VAL A 46 4.23 -2.05 15.25
C VAL A 46 5.57 -2.03 15.99
N PRO A 47 6.70 -1.81 15.29
CA PRO A 47 7.99 -1.68 15.95
C PRO A 47 8.01 -0.51 16.92
N GLU A 48 8.59 -0.70 18.12
CA GLU A 48 8.66 0.33 19.17
C GLU A 48 9.33 1.64 18.69
N ALA A 49 10.29 1.53 17.77
CA ALA A 49 11.00 2.68 17.20
C ALA A 49 10.23 3.42 16.09
N ALA A 50 9.04 2.94 15.68
CA ALA A 50 8.20 3.61 14.68
C ALA A 50 7.16 4.53 15.33
N HIS A 51 6.79 5.59 14.62
CA HIS A 51 5.69 6.47 15.01
C HIS A 51 4.37 5.90 14.48
N LEU A 52 3.50 5.40 15.37
CA LEU A 52 2.16 4.94 14.99
C LEU A 52 1.18 6.10 14.97
N VAL A 53 0.50 6.25 13.84
CA VAL A 53 -0.65 7.15 13.64
C VAL A 53 -1.86 6.27 13.32
N GLU A 54 -2.79 6.17 14.28
CA GLU A 54 -4.06 5.47 14.07
C GLU A 54 -4.99 6.34 13.24
N MET A 55 -5.13 6.00 11.95
CA MET A 55 -5.84 6.84 10.98
C MET A 55 -6.33 6.03 9.79
N ASP A 56 -7.53 6.37 9.32
CA ASP A 56 -8.10 5.84 8.09
C ASP A 56 -7.62 6.66 6.88
N ILE A 57 -7.08 5.97 5.87
CA ILE A 57 -6.62 6.61 4.62
C ILE A 57 -7.75 7.32 3.85
N ARG A 58 -9.01 7.04 4.15
CA ARG A 58 -10.18 7.72 3.56
C ARG A 58 -10.40 9.12 4.11
N SER A 59 -9.82 9.45 5.27
CA SER A 59 -9.93 10.77 5.91
C SER A 59 -9.03 11.79 5.21
N ALA A 60 -9.48 12.35 4.09
CA ALA A 60 -8.67 13.20 3.20
C ALA A 60 -8.02 14.39 3.92
N GLU A 61 -8.73 15.02 4.84
CA GLU A 61 -8.21 16.17 5.60
C GLU A 61 -7.11 15.76 6.58
N ASP A 62 -7.32 14.68 7.34
CA ASP A 62 -6.35 14.19 8.32
C ASP A 62 -5.08 13.70 7.63
N VAL A 63 -5.23 12.96 6.51
CA VAL A 63 -4.11 12.54 5.67
C VAL A 63 -3.30 13.75 5.19
N ARG A 64 -3.96 14.77 4.66
CA ARG A 64 -3.28 15.98 4.18
C ARG A 64 -2.55 16.70 5.30
N ASN A 65 -3.16 16.83 6.48
CA ASN A 65 -2.55 17.48 7.64
C ASN A 65 -1.30 16.73 8.10
N LEU A 66 -1.36 15.40 8.20
CA LEU A 66 -0.20 14.57 8.54
C LEU A 66 0.96 14.75 7.55
N PHE A 67 0.66 14.78 6.24
CA PHE A 67 1.70 14.97 5.22
C PHE A 67 2.35 16.36 5.30
N ARG A 68 1.58 17.41 5.58
CA ARG A 68 2.11 18.77 5.77
C ARG A 68 3.02 18.87 6.99
N GLU A 69 2.68 18.18 8.07
CA GLU A 69 3.44 18.16 9.31
C GLU A 69 4.73 17.34 9.14
N ALA A 70 4.62 16.08 8.74
CA ALA A 70 5.72 15.13 8.72
C ALA A 70 6.62 15.24 7.47
N ARG A 71 6.10 15.67 6.32
CA ARG A 71 6.82 15.82 5.04
C ARG A 71 7.63 14.58 4.67
N PHE A 72 6.95 13.50 4.33
CA PHE A 72 7.56 12.22 4.00
C PHE A 72 8.38 12.27 2.71
N ASP A 73 9.60 11.73 2.74
CA ASP A 73 10.45 11.53 1.57
C ASP A 73 9.97 10.37 0.70
N LEU A 74 9.37 9.35 1.33
CA LEU A 74 8.91 8.13 0.69
C LEU A 74 7.62 7.65 1.35
N VAL A 75 6.67 7.22 0.53
CA VAL A 75 5.47 6.50 0.96
C VAL A 75 5.53 5.07 0.44
N ASN A 76 5.31 4.10 1.34
CA ASN A 76 5.15 2.69 0.98
C ASN A 76 3.73 2.25 1.39
N HIS A 77 2.85 2.11 0.38
CA HIS A 77 1.42 1.99 0.57
C HIS A 77 0.96 0.53 0.57
N HIS A 78 0.72 0.00 1.78
CA HIS A 78 0.19 -1.36 2.00
C HIS A 78 -1.27 -1.36 2.50
N ALA A 79 -1.77 -0.25 3.08
CA ALA A 79 -3.15 -0.20 3.54
C ALA A 79 -4.12 -0.50 2.40
N ALA A 80 -4.95 -1.51 2.57
CA ALA A 80 -5.93 -1.93 1.58
C ALA A 80 -7.00 -2.83 2.21
N GLN A 81 -8.19 -2.84 1.64
CA GLN A 81 -9.10 -3.97 1.75
C GLN A 81 -8.54 -5.05 0.82
N ILE A 82 -8.23 -6.25 1.33
CA ILE A 82 -7.52 -7.31 0.60
C ILE A 82 -8.36 -8.57 0.35
N ASP A 83 -9.45 -8.78 1.09
CA ASP A 83 -10.29 -9.97 0.96
C ASP A 83 -11.16 -9.88 -0.31
N VAL A 84 -10.90 -10.79 -1.26
CA VAL A 84 -11.64 -10.86 -2.54
C VAL A 84 -13.12 -11.10 -2.30
N ARG A 85 -13.50 -11.93 -1.30
CA ARG A 85 -14.91 -12.23 -0.97
C ARG A 85 -15.63 -10.98 -0.46
N VAL A 86 -14.95 -10.19 0.39
CA VAL A 86 -15.48 -8.89 0.84
C VAL A 86 -15.64 -7.94 -0.34
N SER A 87 -14.68 -7.90 -1.27
CA SER A 87 -14.78 -7.04 -2.45
C SER A 87 -15.98 -7.39 -3.34
N VAL A 88 -16.32 -8.67 -3.45
CA VAL A 88 -17.50 -9.15 -4.22
C VAL A 88 -18.81 -8.77 -3.53
N THR A 89 -18.86 -8.86 -2.20
CA THR A 89 -20.08 -8.53 -1.43
C THR A 89 -20.30 -7.03 -1.29
N ASP A 90 -19.22 -6.24 -1.19
CA ASP A 90 -19.28 -4.79 -1.04
C ASP A 90 -18.19 -4.09 -1.88
N PRO A 91 -18.39 -4.03 -3.20
CA PRO A 91 -17.43 -3.39 -4.11
C PRO A 91 -17.28 -1.88 -3.89
N ALA A 92 -18.30 -1.23 -3.32
CA ALA A 92 -18.23 0.19 -2.99
C ALA A 92 -17.26 0.45 -1.83
N LYS A 93 -17.29 -0.38 -0.80
CA LYS A 93 -16.33 -0.34 0.31
C LYS A 93 -14.92 -0.61 -0.19
N ASP A 94 -14.73 -1.61 -1.05
CA ASP A 94 -13.43 -1.93 -1.65
C ASP A 94 -12.88 -0.72 -2.42
N ALA A 95 -13.69 -0.11 -3.30
CA ALA A 95 -13.29 1.08 -4.04
C ALA A 95 -13.01 2.29 -3.13
N ALA A 96 -13.80 2.50 -2.08
CA ALA A 96 -13.59 3.60 -1.15
C ALA A 96 -12.24 3.49 -0.43
N ILE A 97 -11.83 2.29 -0.03
CA ILE A 97 -10.54 2.07 0.62
C ILE A 97 -9.40 2.09 -0.41
N ASN A 98 -9.49 1.23 -1.44
CA ASN A 98 -8.37 0.95 -2.33
C ASN A 98 -8.14 2.04 -3.39
N VAL A 99 -9.18 2.76 -3.80
CA VAL A 99 -9.06 3.83 -4.81
C VAL A 99 -9.09 5.20 -4.14
N HIS A 100 -10.14 5.55 -3.40
CA HIS A 100 -10.22 6.88 -2.79
C HIS A 100 -9.11 7.09 -1.74
N GLY A 101 -8.81 6.07 -0.92
CA GLY A 101 -7.67 6.11 0.01
C GLY A 101 -6.34 6.35 -0.69
N LEU A 102 -6.09 5.64 -1.81
CA LEU A 102 -4.89 5.87 -2.63
C LEU A 102 -4.83 7.31 -3.17
N LEU A 103 -5.96 7.85 -3.66
CA LEU A 103 -6.01 9.22 -4.19
C LEU A 103 -5.70 10.25 -3.10
N ASN A 104 -6.24 10.09 -1.89
CA ASN A 104 -5.93 10.97 -0.76
C ASN A 104 -4.42 10.98 -0.45
N LEU A 105 -3.80 9.81 -0.40
CA LEU A 105 -2.35 9.68 -0.15
C LEU A 105 -1.51 10.27 -1.28
N THR A 106 -1.87 10.03 -2.53
CA THR A 106 -1.09 10.52 -3.68
C THR A 106 -1.20 12.03 -3.84
N GLU A 107 -2.39 12.63 -3.65
CA GLU A 107 -2.55 14.09 -3.68
C GLU A 107 -1.76 14.75 -2.54
N ALA A 108 -1.82 14.20 -1.32
CA ALA A 108 -1.05 14.71 -0.19
C ALA A 108 0.47 14.57 -0.42
N ALA A 109 0.92 13.44 -0.99
CA ALA A 109 2.31 13.21 -1.32
C ALA A 109 2.85 14.22 -2.35
N ILE A 110 2.05 14.50 -3.39
CA ILE A 110 2.39 15.49 -4.43
C ILE A 110 2.45 16.90 -3.82
N GLU A 111 1.48 17.25 -2.97
CA GLU A 111 1.42 18.59 -2.33
C GLU A 111 2.69 18.91 -1.55
N VAL A 112 3.25 17.94 -0.84
CA VAL A 112 4.45 18.14 -0.01
C VAL A 112 5.77 17.81 -0.72
N GLY A 113 5.72 17.34 -1.96
CA GLY A 113 6.90 17.01 -2.75
C GLY A 113 7.57 15.70 -2.35
N THR A 114 6.79 14.70 -1.94
CA THR A 114 7.29 13.33 -1.68
C THR A 114 8.06 12.81 -2.90
N ARG A 115 9.27 12.31 -2.68
CA ARG A 115 10.19 11.92 -3.76
C ARG A 115 9.80 10.63 -4.46
N ARG A 116 9.21 9.68 -3.70
CA ARG A 116 8.86 8.36 -4.25
C ARG A 116 7.62 7.79 -3.56
N PHE A 117 6.78 7.17 -4.37
CA PHE A 117 5.61 6.43 -3.92
C PHE A 117 5.73 4.96 -4.34
N VAL A 118 5.72 4.04 -3.37
CA VAL A 118 5.70 2.59 -3.63
C VAL A 118 4.29 2.10 -3.39
N PHE A 119 3.69 1.51 -4.41
CA PHE A 119 2.33 0.97 -4.37
C PHE A 119 2.34 -0.54 -4.42
N VAL A 120 1.65 -1.17 -3.48
CA VAL A 120 1.47 -2.62 -3.49
C VAL A 120 0.24 -2.98 -4.31
N SER A 121 0.51 -3.44 -5.53
CA SER A 121 -0.44 -4.08 -6.43
C SER A 121 -0.44 -5.60 -6.20
N SER A 122 -1.14 -6.36 -7.04
CA SER A 122 -1.26 -7.80 -6.86
C SER A 122 -1.06 -8.56 -8.17
N GLY A 123 -0.04 -9.40 -8.23
CA GLY A 123 0.19 -10.33 -9.33
C GLY A 123 -0.86 -11.45 -9.40
N GLY A 124 -1.50 -11.77 -8.27
CA GLY A 124 -2.49 -12.84 -8.21
C GLY A 124 -3.86 -12.47 -8.80
N VAL A 125 -4.16 -11.17 -8.98
CA VAL A 125 -5.53 -10.76 -9.39
C VAL A 125 -5.59 -9.84 -10.59
N VAL A 126 -4.50 -9.09 -10.92
CA VAL A 126 -4.56 -8.10 -12.00
C VAL A 126 -4.54 -8.71 -13.40
N TYR A 127 -4.02 -9.93 -13.55
CA TYR A 127 -3.93 -10.63 -14.83
C TYR A 127 -5.18 -11.48 -15.14
N GLY A 128 -6.04 -11.75 -14.15
CA GLY A 128 -7.14 -12.70 -14.29
C GLY A 128 -6.63 -14.12 -14.46
N GLU A 129 -7.00 -14.78 -15.56
CA GLU A 129 -6.54 -16.13 -15.94
C GLU A 129 -5.47 -16.00 -17.05
N PRO A 130 -4.19 -15.91 -16.71
CA PRO A 130 -3.14 -15.74 -17.71
C PRO A 130 -2.88 -17.04 -18.49
N GLU A 131 -2.67 -16.91 -19.80
CA GLU A 131 -2.36 -18.05 -20.67
C GLU A 131 -0.93 -18.58 -20.47
N LEU A 132 -0.01 -17.72 -20.04
CA LEU A 132 1.41 -18.05 -19.86
C LEU A 132 1.78 -18.11 -18.38
N ILE A 133 2.44 -19.20 -17.97
CA ILE A 133 3.01 -19.41 -16.63
C ILE A 133 4.49 -19.83 -16.78
N PRO A 134 5.45 -19.09 -16.21
CA PRO A 134 5.28 -17.87 -15.39
C PRO A 134 4.76 -16.68 -16.20
N THR A 135 3.87 -15.90 -15.58
CA THR A 135 3.20 -14.77 -16.24
C THR A 135 4.15 -13.58 -16.34
N PRO A 136 4.48 -13.08 -17.55
CA PRO A 136 5.32 -11.91 -17.71
C PRO A 136 4.56 -10.61 -17.35
N GLU A 137 5.28 -9.57 -16.91
CA GLU A 137 4.68 -8.27 -16.58
C GLU A 137 3.93 -7.61 -17.75
N SER A 138 4.31 -7.95 -18.99
CA SER A 138 3.68 -7.48 -20.22
C SER A 138 2.36 -8.17 -20.55
N ALA A 139 2.01 -9.27 -19.86
CA ALA A 139 0.75 -9.99 -20.10
C ALA A 139 -0.46 -9.05 -20.01
N PRO A 140 -1.52 -9.31 -20.79
CA PRO A 140 -2.77 -8.56 -20.71
C PRO A 140 -3.33 -8.55 -19.30
N LYS A 141 -3.95 -7.45 -18.87
CA LYS A 141 -4.60 -7.31 -17.57
C LYS A 141 -6.10 -7.51 -17.78
N GLY A 142 -6.69 -8.40 -16.97
CA GLY A 142 -8.10 -8.74 -17.05
C GLY A 142 -8.63 -9.19 -15.68
N PRO A 143 -8.64 -8.29 -14.67
CA PRO A 143 -9.04 -8.67 -13.31
C PRO A 143 -10.49 -9.16 -13.28
N LEU A 144 -10.73 -10.25 -12.53
CA LEU A 144 -12.04 -10.93 -12.42
C LEU A 144 -12.75 -10.65 -11.09
N SER A 145 -12.18 -9.78 -10.24
CA SER A 145 -12.77 -9.39 -8.97
C SER A 145 -12.72 -7.89 -8.77
N PRO A 146 -13.63 -7.29 -7.96
CA PRO A 146 -13.57 -5.87 -7.62
C PRO A 146 -12.21 -5.49 -7.01
N TYR A 147 -11.64 -6.30 -6.13
CA TYR A 147 -10.30 -6.12 -5.59
C TYR A 147 -9.23 -6.04 -6.69
N GLY A 148 -9.27 -6.93 -7.66
CA GLY A 148 -8.34 -6.89 -8.79
C GLY A 148 -8.54 -5.64 -9.66
N VAL A 149 -9.80 -5.22 -9.87
CA VAL A 149 -10.15 -3.98 -10.58
C VAL A 149 -9.59 -2.77 -9.85
N THR A 150 -9.76 -2.67 -8.52
CA THR A 150 -9.26 -1.51 -7.74
C THR A 150 -7.74 -1.46 -7.70
N LYS A 151 -7.05 -2.60 -7.60
CA LYS A 151 -5.58 -2.65 -7.70
C LYS A 151 -5.06 -2.19 -9.06
N LEU A 152 -5.66 -2.66 -10.15
CA LEU A 152 -5.31 -2.22 -11.50
C LEU A 152 -5.64 -0.74 -11.72
N THR A 153 -6.77 -0.27 -11.20
CA THR A 153 -7.16 1.15 -11.23
C THR A 153 -6.11 2.01 -10.53
N GLY A 154 -5.57 1.55 -9.38
CA GLY A 154 -4.48 2.24 -8.69
C GLY A 154 -3.24 2.40 -9.56
N GLU A 155 -2.83 1.35 -10.30
CA GLU A 155 -1.72 1.45 -11.25
C GLU A 155 -1.97 2.50 -12.35
N HIS A 156 -3.20 2.58 -12.87
CA HIS A 156 -3.57 3.58 -13.88
C HIS A 156 -3.54 5.00 -13.34
N TYR A 157 -4.04 5.24 -12.12
CA TYR A 157 -3.95 6.55 -11.48
C TYR A 157 -2.50 6.97 -11.22
N LEU A 158 -1.65 6.07 -10.72
CA LEU A 158 -0.24 6.38 -10.49
C LEU A 158 0.50 6.69 -11.81
N ASN A 159 0.17 5.96 -12.88
CA ASN A 159 0.69 6.27 -14.22
C ASN A 159 0.24 7.67 -14.70
N TYR A 160 -1.01 8.05 -14.49
CA TYR A 160 -1.51 9.40 -14.74
C TYR A 160 -0.73 10.44 -13.92
N TYR A 161 -0.58 10.23 -12.60
CA TYR A 161 0.13 11.16 -11.72
C TYR A 161 1.60 11.32 -12.12
N ARG A 162 2.26 10.26 -12.56
CA ARG A 162 3.61 10.34 -13.09
C ARG A 162 3.71 11.28 -14.29
N HIS A 163 2.82 11.13 -15.27
CA HIS A 163 2.88 11.88 -16.51
C HIS A 163 2.43 13.35 -16.34
N VAL A 164 1.42 13.60 -15.51
CA VAL A 164 0.79 14.93 -15.39
C VAL A 164 1.35 15.73 -14.20
N ARG A 165 1.72 15.08 -13.12
CA ARG A 165 2.13 15.72 -11.87
C ARG A 165 3.57 15.40 -11.46
N GLY A 166 4.28 14.58 -12.21
CA GLY A 166 5.68 14.24 -11.97
C GLY A 166 5.94 13.34 -10.76
N LEU A 167 4.93 12.62 -10.26
CA LEU A 167 5.09 11.68 -9.14
C LEU A 167 5.97 10.50 -9.55
N ASP A 168 7.12 10.32 -8.91
CA ASP A 168 7.92 9.10 -9.11
C ASP A 168 7.31 7.95 -8.29
N TYR A 169 6.97 6.85 -8.98
CA TYR A 169 6.35 5.70 -8.33
C TYR A 169 6.90 4.37 -8.82
N VAL A 170 6.69 3.34 -8.01
CA VAL A 170 6.86 1.93 -8.36
C VAL A 170 5.61 1.19 -7.94
N ALA A 171 5.04 0.39 -8.84
CA ALA A 171 3.96 -0.54 -8.52
C ALA A 171 4.53 -1.96 -8.43
N LEU A 172 4.38 -2.59 -7.28
CA LEU A 172 4.87 -3.94 -7.02
C LEU A 172 3.68 -4.92 -7.04
N ARG A 173 3.62 -5.78 -8.04
CA ARG A 173 2.61 -6.83 -8.16
C ARG A 173 3.05 -8.04 -7.35
N TYR A 174 2.68 -8.07 -6.07
CA TYR A 174 3.02 -9.19 -5.21
C TYR A 174 2.33 -10.48 -5.66
N ALA A 175 3.08 -11.57 -5.64
CA ALA A 175 2.52 -12.92 -5.60
C ALA A 175 2.03 -13.21 -4.16
N ASN A 176 1.59 -14.44 -3.88
CA ASN A 176 1.24 -14.82 -2.52
C ASN A 176 2.46 -14.72 -1.61
N VAL A 177 2.33 -13.94 -0.55
CA VAL A 177 3.35 -13.72 0.47
C VAL A 177 3.00 -14.56 1.68
N TYR A 178 3.99 -15.18 2.29
CA TYR A 178 3.85 -15.96 3.52
C TYR A 178 5.01 -15.68 4.47
N GLY A 179 4.78 -15.87 5.77
CA GLY A 179 5.83 -15.69 6.76
C GLY A 179 5.31 -15.36 8.17
N PRO A 180 6.21 -15.00 9.09
CA PRO A 180 5.85 -14.59 10.45
C PRO A 180 4.85 -13.42 10.45
N ARG A 181 4.02 -13.31 11.50
CA ARG A 181 2.94 -12.32 11.65
C ARG A 181 1.77 -12.49 10.68
N GLN A 182 1.79 -13.49 9.78
CA GLN A 182 0.64 -13.81 8.94
C GLN A 182 -0.47 -14.41 9.81
N ASP A 183 -1.71 -13.97 9.58
CA ASP A 183 -2.87 -14.62 10.15
C ASP A 183 -3.13 -15.93 9.40
N PRO A 184 -3.02 -17.10 10.06
CA PRO A 184 -3.23 -18.40 9.40
C PRO A 184 -4.69 -18.61 8.95
N LEU A 185 -5.62 -17.82 9.48
CA LEU A 185 -7.04 -17.86 9.12
C LEU A 185 -7.39 -16.78 8.07
N GLY A 186 -6.41 -15.97 7.65
CA GLY A 186 -6.59 -14.96 6.63
C GLY A 186 -6.74 -15.53 5.23
N GLU A 187 -7.20 -14.71 4.28
CA GLU A 187 -7.55 -15.13 2.90
C GLU A 187 -6.36 -15.74 2.13
N ALA A 188 -5.16 -15.31 2.37
CA ALA A 188 -3.95 -15.80 1.70
C ALA A 188 -3.16 -16.81 2.55
N GLY A 189 -3.83 -17.57 3.39
CA GLY A 189 -3.21 -18.64 4.16
C GLY A 189 -2.59 -19.68 3.22
N VAL A 190 -1.28 -19.62 3.03
CA VAL A 190 -0.50 -20.63 2.31
C VAL A 190 0.09 -21.55 3.36
N VAL A 191 -0.29 -22.81 3.30
CA VAL A 191 0.23 -23.88 4.15
C VAL A 191 1.39 -24.57 3.41
#